data_67d5c650d514c11a1284023a0c98da33
#
_entry.id   67d5c650d514c11a1284023a0c98da33
#
_cell.length_a   1.000
_cell.length_b   1.000
_cell.length_c   1.000
_cell.angle_alpha   90.00
_cell.angle_beta   90.00
_cell.angle_gamma   90.00
#
_symmetry.space_group_name_H-M   'P 1'
#
loop_
_entity.id
_entity.type
_entity.pdbx_description
1 polymer ?
#
loop_
_entity_poly.entity_id
_entity_poly.type
_entity_poly.pdbx_seq_one_letter_code
_entity_poly.pdbx_strand_id
1 'polypeptide(L)'
;MVAVSRLAPAKVNLFLHVGPLEADGYHPLASLVAFADVGDGLTVERADRLSLTVAGSFAGALDGTDDNLVLRALRALGTAAGIGEPGLAITLDKQLPVAAGLGGGSSDAGAALKLARDVLGLALDDTALAGIAAGIGADGPMCLHARAAWAEGRGDVLTFESGLPPLPALLVNPGVPSATGAVYRAFDAEPSGRADRPAPPADWRLSSVIDWLAGQRNDLQAPAVTLAPAIGEALSVTAALSGVRLTRMSGSGATVFALFDTTAAAKAAGEALSAVQPGWWIRATTLR
;
A
#
# COMPACT_ATOMS: atom_id res chain seq x y z
N MET A 1 -30.96 7.45 -5.40
CA MET A 1 -29.86 6.63 -5.98
C MET A 1 -29.12 6.02 -4.81
N VAL A 2 -28.67 4.76 -4.89
CA VAL A 2 -28.00 4.09 -3.77
C VAL A 2 -26.49 4.34 -3.92
N ALA A 3 -25.90 5.02 -2.93
CA ALA A 3 -24.45 5.16 -2.81
C ALA A 3 -23.86 3.81 -2.39
N VAL A 4 -22.75 3.41 -3.00
CA VAL A 4 -22.03 2.18 -2.68
C VAL A 4 -20.64 2.54 -2.18
N SER A 5 -20.21 1.93 -1.08
CA SER A 5 -18.93 2.25 -0.45
C SER A 5 -18.01 1.03 -0.39
N ARG A 6 -16.71 1.28 -0.40
CA ARG A 6 -15.65 0.27 -0.28
C ARG A 6 -14.45 0.85 0.44
N LEU A 7 -13.77 0.02 1.23
CA LEU A 7 -12.45 0.31 1.77
C LEU A 7 -11.40 0.16 0.65
N ALA A 8 -10.49 1.11 0.55
CA ALA A 8 -9.24 1.04 -0.21
C ALA A 8 -8.11 0.76 0.78
N PRO A 9 -7.73 -0.51 1.00
CA PRO A 9 -6.86 -0.90 2.10
C PRO A 9 -5.41 -0.46 1.86
N ALA A 10 -4.69 -0.15 2.94
CA ALA A 10 -3.26 0.07 2.88
C ALA A 10 -2.54 -1.21 2.45
N LYS A 11 -1.64 -1.10 1.46
CA LYS A 11 -0.73 -2.16 1.03
C LYS A 11 0.55 -2.09 1.86
N VAL A 12 1.04 -3.22 2.36
CA VAL A 12 2.29 -3.33 3.10
C VAL A 12 3.21 -4.33 2.40
N ASN A 13 4.43 -3.89 2.06
CA ASN A 13 5.49 -4.81 1.66
C ASN A 13 6.09 -5.44 2.93
N LEU A 14 5.81 -6.71 3.18
CA LEU A 14 6.34 -7.44 4.33
C LEU A 14 7.86 -7.60 4.25
N PHE A 15 8.38 -7.68 3.03
CA PHE A 15 9.79 -7.48 2.67
C PHE A 15 9.86 -6.87 1.26
N LEU A 16 11.02 -6.35 0.87
CA LEU A 16 11.24 -5.82 -0.47
C LEU A 16 12.70 -6.00 -0.87
N HIS A 17 12.95 -6.99 -1.70
CA HIS A 17 14.25 -7.19 -2.33
C HIS A 17 14.28 -6.43 -3.66
N VAL A 18 15.33 -5.67 -3.89
CA VAL A 18 15.48 -4.84 -5.09
C VAL A 18 16.77 -5.22 -5.81
N GLY A 19 16.67 -5.53 -7.08
CA GLY A 19 17.81 -5.78 -7.95
C GLY A 19 18.40 -4.50 -8.53
N PRO A 20 19.50 -4.60 -9.28
CA PRO A 20 20.13 -3.45 -9.94
C PRO A 20 19.21 -2.86 -11.00
N LEU A 21 19.44 -1.58 -11.33
CA LEU A 21 18.73 -0.90 -12.42
C LEU A 21 18.98 -1.63 -13.76
N GLU A 22 17.91 -1.97 -14.45
CA GLU A 22 17.97 -2.62 -15.78
C GLU A 22 17.93 -1.61 -16.92
N ALA A 23 18.21 -2.09 -18.13
CA ALA A 23 18.31 -1.25 -19.34
C ALA A 23 16.99 -0.54 -19.71
N ASP A 24 15.86 -1.04 -19.21
CA ASP A 24 14.53 -0.46 -19.40
C ASP A 24 14.22 0.67 -18.41
N GLY A 25 15.15 0.99 -17.50
CA GLY A 25 15.01 2.06 -16.50
C GLY A 25 14.25 1.64 -15.24
N TYR A 26 14.01 0.34 -15.01
CA TYR A 26 13.34 -0.19 -13.82
C TYR A 26 14.25 -1.14 -13.04
N HIS A 27 13.92 -1.34 -11.78
CA HIS A 27 14.53 -2.35 -10.92
C HIS A 27 13.66 -3.59 -10.88
N PRO A 28 14.21 -4.79 -11.10
CA PRO A 28 13.48 -6.00 -10.72
C PRO A 28 13.33 -6.03 -9.21
N LEU A 29 12.21 -6.54 -8.74
CA LEU A 29 11.93 -6.67 -7.32
C LEU A 29 11.33 -8.04 -6.99
N ALA A 30 11.47 -8.45 -5.73
CA ALA A 30 10.70 -9.53 -5.13
C ALA A 30 10.18 -9.09 -3.77
N SER A 31 8.90 -9.29 -3.53
CA SER A 31 8.20 -8.87 -2.31
C SER A 31 7.08 -9.85 -1.97
N LEU A 32 6.76 -9.97 -0.69
CA LEU A 32 5.46 -10.48 -0.25
C LEU A 32 4.66 -9.28 0.24
N VAL A 33 3.53 -9.02 -0.40
CA VAL A 33 2.63 -7.93 -0.03
C VAL A 33 1.43 -8.46 0.73
N ALA A 34 0.94 -7.66 1.68
CA ALA A 34 -0.29 -7.91 2.42
C ALA A 34 -1.10 -6.62 2.51
N PHE A 35 -2.39 -6.75 2.83
CA PHE A 35 -3.30 -5.62 2.92
C PHE A 35 -3.85 -5.49 4.34
N ALA A 36 -3.97 -4.25 4.81
CA ALA A 36 -4.43 -3.93 6.15
C ALA A 36 -5.96 -3.80 6.23
N ASP A 37 -6.52 -4.00 7.42
CA ASP A 37 -7.92 -3.70 7.70
C ASP A 37 -8.20 -2.18 7.83
N VAL A 38 -7.17 -1.35 7.65
CA VAL A 38 -7.25 0.12 7.62
C VAL A 38 -6.91 0.62 6.21
N GLY A 39 -7.54 1.72 5.81
CA GLY A 39 -7.43 2.25 4.45
C GLY A 39 -8.20 3.55 4.29
N ASP A 40 -8.30 3.99 3.06
CA ASP A 40 -9.15 5.10 2.67
C ASP A 40 -10.57 4.61 2.39
N GLY A 41 -11.56 5.47 2.57
CA GLY A 41 -12.96 5.16 2.27
C GLY A 41 -13.36 5.74 0.92
N LEU A 42 -13.93 4.92 0.02
CA LEU A 42 -14.54 5.43 -1.21
C LEU A 42 -16.04 5.20 -1.21
N THR A 43 -16.76 6.21 -1.66
CA THR A 43 -18.21 6.13 -1.95
C THR A 43 -18.43 6.60 -3.37
N VAL A 44 -19.22 5.85 -4.14
CA VAL A 44 -19.56 6.15 -5.54
C VAL A 44 -21.07 6.12 -5.71
N GLU A 45 -21.58 7.09 -6.43
CA GLU A 45 -22.98 7.17 -6.86
C GLU A 45 -23.08 7.65 -8.31
N ARG A 46 -24.20 7.35 -8.97
CA ARG A 46 -24.48 7.87 -10.33
C ARG A 46 -24.69 9.37 -10.30
N ALA A 47 -24.14 10.05 -11.29
CA ALA A 47 -24.27 11.50 -11.49
C ALA A 47 -24.30 11.84 -12.99
N ASP A 48 -24.51 13.10 -13.33
CA ASP A 48 -24.52 13.55 -14.73
C ASP A 48 -23.11 13.67 -15.31
N ARG A 49 -22.11 13.86 -14.46
CA ARG A 49 -20.69 14.01 -14.83
C ARG A 49 -19.76 13.37 -13.81
N LEU A 50 -18.54 13.10 -14.24
CA LEU A 50 -17.48 12.61 -13.35
C LEU A 50 -17.03 13.74 -12.40
N SER A 51 -17.05 13.47 -11.10
CA SER A 51 -16.56 14.40 -10.08
C SER A 51 -15.92 13.64 -8.92
N LEU A 52 -14.96 14.28 -8.25
CA LEU A 52 -14.29 13.77 -7.07
C LEU A 52 -14.30 14.81 -5.96
N THR A 53 -14.81 14.44 -4.80
CA THR A 53 -14.69 15.21 -3.56
C THR A 53 -13.76 14.46 -2.64
N VAL A 54 -12.72 15.13 -2.13
CA VAL A 54 -11.77 14.57 -1.19
C VAL A 54 -12.03 15.13 0.21
N ALA A 55 -12.16 14.25 1.18
CA ALA A 55 -12.33 14.56 2.60
C ALA A 55 -11.32 13.74 3.43
N GLY A 56 -11.37 13.87 4.76
CA GLY A 56 -10.53 13.08 5.66
C GLY A 56 -9.24 13.77 6.11
N SER A 57 -8.51 13.08 6.97
CA SER A 57 -7.35 13.64 7.70
C SER A 57 -6.21 14.08 6.77
N PHE A 58 -6.11 13.51 5.58
CA PHE A 58 -5.04 13.79 4.60
C PHE A 58 -5.58 14.42 3.30
N ALA A 59 -6.81 14.94 3.29
CA ALA A 59 -7.40 15.58 2.12
C ALA A 59 -6.53 16.75 1.60
N GLY A 60 -6.05 17.62 2.50
CA GLY A 60 -5.24 18.78 2.13
C GLY A 60 -3.92 18.44 1.40
N ALA A 61 -3.43 17.22 1.52
CA ALA A 61 -2.25 16.78 0.76
C ALA A 61 -2.54 16.46 -0.71
N LEU A 62 -3.82 16.43 -1.11
CA LEU A 62 -4.28 16.15 -2.47
C LEU A 62 -4.98 17.38 -3.11
N ASP A 63 -5.02 18.52 -2.43
CA ASP A 63 -5.67 19.74 -2.92
C ASP A 63 -4.99 20.24 -4.20
N GLY A 64 -5.81 20.58 -5.21
CA GLY A 64 -5.39 21.17 -6.48
C GLY A 64 -4.85 20.18 -7.52
N THR A 65 -5.02 18.87 -7.34
CA THR A 65 -4.59 17.87 -8.33
C THR A 65 -5.76 17.43 -9.22
N ASP A 66 -5.87 18.02 -10.40
CA ASP A 66 -6.74 17.51 -11.49
C ASP A 66 -6.27 16.12 -11.99
N ASP A 67 -5.07 15.70 -11.61
CA ASP A 67 -4.43 14.42 -11.99
C ASP A 67 -4.54 13.34 -10.90
N ASN A 68 -5.68 13.28 -10.21
CA ASN A 68 -5.92 12.24 -9.21
C ASN A 68 -6.05 10.85 -9.86
N LEU A 69 -5.38 9.82 -9.27
CA LEU A 69 -5.37 8.46 -9.79
C LEU A 69 -6.78 7.85 -9.90
N VAL A 70 -7.71 8.22 -9.01
CA VAL A 70 -9.12 7.81 -9.08
C VAL A 70 -9.76 8.32 -10.37
N LEU A 71 -9.61 9.59 -10.69
CA LEU A 71 -10.17 10.18 -11.91
C LEU A 71 -9.53 9.57 -13.17
N ARG A 72 -8.22 9.39 -13.17
CA ARG A 72 -7.50 8.73 -14.28
C ARG A 72 -8.01 7.31 -14.50
N ALA A 73 -8.17 6.53 -13.44
CA ALA A 73 -8.66 5.16 -13.51
C ALA A 73 -10.10 5.10 -14.06
N LEU A 74 -10.99 5.99 -13.62
CA LEU A 74 -12.37 6.03 -14.07
C LEU A 74 -12.50 6.49 -15.53
N ARG A 75 -11.68 7.44 -15.99
CA ARG A 75 -11.63 7.81 -17.41
C ARG A 75 -11.12 6.64 -18.28
N ALA A 76 -10.09 5.93 -17.81
CA ALA A 76 -9.60 4.74 -18.50
C ALA A 76 -10.66 3.62 -18.54
N LEU A 77 -11.42 3.42 -17.46
CA LEU A 77 -12.56 2.50 -17.42
C LEU A 77 -13.63 2.89 -18.45
N GLY A 78 -14.00 4.16 -18.51
CA GLY A 78 -14.98 4.64 -19.48
C GLY A 78 -14.55 4.42 -20.93
N THR A 79 -13.26 4.64 -21.22
CA THR A 79 -12.67 4.34 -22.54
C THR A 79 -12.73 2.85 -22.84
N ALA A 80 -12.31 1.98 -21.91
CA ALA A 80 -12.32 0.53 -22.09
C ALA A 80 -13.75 -0.03 -22.26
N ALA A 81 -14.74 0.58 -21.59
CA ALA A 81 -16.15 0.20 -21.69
C ALA A 81 -16.88 0.84 -22.89
N GLY A 82 -16.25 1.74 -23.64
CA GLY A 82 -16.87 2.44 -24.76
C GLY A 82 -17.99 3.42 -24.40
N ILE A 83 -18.01 3.92 -23.14
CA ILE A 83 -19.08 4.82 -22.65
C ILE A 83 -18.62 6.29 -22.52
N GLY A 84 -17.35 6.59 -22.87
CA GLY A 84 -16.77 7.91 -22.66
C GLY A 84 -16.51 8.20 -21.18
N GLU A 85 -16.58 9.48 -20.77
CA GLU A 85 -16.39 9.84 -19.36
C GLU A 85 -17.60 9.40 -18.53
N PRO A 86 -17.43 8.56 -17.49
CA PRO A 86 -18.56 8.01 -16.74
C PRO A 86 -19.23 9.07 -15.86
N GLY A 87 -20.56 9.07 -15.85
CA GLY A 87 -21.38 9.94 -14.98
C GLY A 87 -21.41 9.42 -13.54
N LEU A 88 -20.39 9.75 -12.75
CA LEU A 88 -20.21 9.31 -11.38
C LEU A 88 -19.76 10.45 -10.46
N ALA A 89 -20.34 10.53 -9.26
CA ALA A 89 -19.83 11.33 -8.16
C ALA A 89 -19.09 10.42 -7.18
N ILE A 90 -17.84 10.77 -6.90
CA ILE A 90 -16.96 10.01 -5.99
C ILE A 90 -16.68 10.87 -4.76
N THR A 91 -16.81 10.27 -3.57
CA THR A 91 -16.27 10.81 -2.32
C THR A 91 -15.14 9.93 -1.85
N LEU A 92 -13.95 10.50 -1.70
CA LEU A 92 -12.75 9.86 -1.15
C LEU A 92 -12.49 10.41 0.25
N ASP A 93 -12.65 9.57 1.26
CA ASP A 93 -12.25 9.85 2.65
C ASP A 93 -10.80 9.41 2.86
N LYS A 94 -9.86 10.36 2.78
CA LYS A 94 -8.41 10.13 2.83
C LYS A 94 -7.90 10.00 4.26
N GLN A 95 -7.73 8.77 4.73
CA GLN A 95 -7.28 8.42 6.07
C GLN A 95 -5.83 7.91 6.11
N LEU A 96 -5.27 7.54 4.95
CA LEU A 96 -3.87 7.13 4.81
C LEU A 96 -2.96 8.31 4.49
N PRO A 97 -1.75 8.38 5.09
CA PRO A 97 -0.76 9.37 4.70
C PRO A 97 -0.39 9.25 3.21
N VAL A 98 -0.22 10.39 2.55
CA VAL A 98 0.15 10.44 1.12
C VAL A 98 1.65 10.19 0.94
N ALA A 99 2.04 9.50 -0.14
CA ALA A 99 3.43 9.15 -0.45
C ALA A 99 4.14 8.41 0.71
N ALA A 100 3.46 7.47 1.34
CA ALA A 100 3.82 6.85 2.60
C ALA A 100 4.30 5.39 2.50
N GLY A 101 4.52 4.84 1.30
CA GLY A 101 4.89 3.42 1.09
C GLY A 101 3.73 2.43 1.31
N LEU A 102 2.48 2.93 1.34
CA LEU A 102 1.26 2.14 1.60
C LEU A 102 0.40 1.88 0.36
N GLY A 103 0.81 2.31 -0.82
CA GLY A 103 0.04 2.12 -2.06
C GLY A 103 -1.33 2.82 -2.07
N GLY A 104 -1.56 3.83 -1.20
CA GLY A 104 -2.88 4.42 -0.96
C GLY A 104 -3.57 4.88 -2.25
N GLY A 105 -2.92 5.70 -3.08
CA GLY A 105 -3.52 6.17 -4.32
C GLY A 105 -3.86 5.05 -5.33
N SER A 106 -3.04 3.99 -5.40
CA SER A 106 -3.33 2.81 -6.22
C SER A 106 -4.49 1.99 -5.67
N SER A 107 -4.61 1.91 -4.33
CA SER A 107 -5.74 1.27 -3.66
C SER A 107 -7.04 2.06 -3.88
N ASP A 108 -6.97 3.41 -3.80
CA ASP A 108 -8.10 4.29 -4.11
C ASP A 108 -8.59 4.06 -5.55
N ALA A 109 -7.66 4.05 -6.52
CA ALA A 109 -7.99 3.80 -7.91
C ALA A 109 -8.59 2.39 -8.13
N GLY A 110 -8.02 1.35 -7.49
CA GLY A 110 -8.52 -0.01 -7.57
C GLY A 110 -9.93 -0.16 -6.98
N ALA A 111 -10.20 0.44 -5.82
CA ALA A 111 -11.52 0.46 -5.21
C ALA A 111 -12.53 1.21 -6.09
N ALA A 112 -12.12 2.36 -6.67
CA ALA A 112 -12.96 3.14 -7.57
C ALA A 112 -13.35 2.36 -8.82
N LEU A 113 -12.41 1.62 -9.45
CA LEU A 113 -12.69 0.77 -10.61
C LEU A 113 -13.76 -0.28 -10.31
N LYS A 114 -13.64 -0.99 -9.17
CA LYS A 114 -14.62 -2.01 -8.77
C LYS A 114 -16.00 -1.38 -8.50
N LEU A 115 -16.03 -0.29 -7.74
CA LEU A 115 -17.29 0.41 -7.45
C LEU A 115 -17.96 0.95 -8.71
N ALA A 116 -17.20 1.56 -9.61
CA ALA A 116 -17.73 2.10 -10.86
C ALA A 116 -18.29 1.01 -11.77
N ARG A 117 -17.56 -0.12 -11.93
CA ARG A 117 -18.07 -1.30 -12.64
C ARG A 117 -19.43 -1.75 -12.09
N ASP A 118 -19.52 -1.90 -10.76
CA ASP A 118 -20.71 -2.43 -10.09
C ASP A 118 -21.88 -1.41 -10.20
N VAL A 119 -21.63 -0.12 -9.97
CA VAL A 119 -22.64 0.96 -10.08
C VAL A 119 -23.15 1.13 -11.51
N LEU A 120 -22.28 1.05 -12.51
CA LEU A 120 -22.64 1.20 -13.92
C LEU A 120 -23.17 -0.08 -14.54
N GLY A 121 -23.00 -1.25 -13.90
CA GLY A 121 -23.41 -2.54 -14.41
C GLY A 121 -22.57 -3.01 -15.61
N LEU A 122 -21.26 -2.70 -15.61
CA LEU A 122 -20.37 -3.03 -16.74
C LEU A 122 -19.99 -4.52 -16.71
N ALA A 123 -20.01 -5.15 -17.88
CA ALA A 123 -19.60 -6.55 -18.07
C ALA A 123 -18.06 -6.66 -18.21
N LEU A 124 -17.31 -6.15 -17.21
CA LEU A 124 -15.87 -6.25 -17.11
C LEU A 124 -15.49 -7.15 -15.93
N ASP A 125 -14.65 -8.13 -16.16
CA ASP A 125 -14.13 -8.98 -15.11
C ASP A 125 -12.94 -8.32 -14.37
N ASP A 126 -12.47 -8.95 -13.30
CA ASP A 126 -11.33 -8.44 -12.53
C ASP A 126 -10.02 -8.45 -13.33
N THR A 127 -9.90 -9.29 -14.38
CA THR A 127 -8.74 -9.32 -15.29
C THR A 127 -8.70 -8.05 -16.14
N ALA A 128 -9.84 -7.67 -16.71
CA ALA A 128 -9.97 -6.43 -17.48
C ALA A 128 -9.68 -5.19 -16.60
N LEU A 129 -10.24 -5.17 -15.38
CA LEU A 129 -9.96 -4.09 -14.43
C LEU A 129 -8.47 -4.03 -14.01
N ALA A 130 -7.81 -5.20 -13.85
CA ALA A 130 -6.38 -5.24 -13.54
C ALA A 130 -5.52 -4.69 -14.68
N GLY A 131 -5.91 -4.94 -15.94
CA GLY A 131 -5.29 -4.34 -17.11
C GLY A 131 -5.40 -2.80 -17.11
N ILE A 132 -6.57 -2.26 -16.75
CA ILE A 132 -6.77 -0.82 -16.60
C ILE A 132 -5.90 -0.27 -15.46
N ALA A 133 -5.90 -0.94 -14.30
CA ALA A 133 -5.13 -0.54 -13.13
C ALA A 133 -3.60 -0.54 -13.40
N ALA A 134 -3.09 -1.50 -14.19
CA ALA A 134 -1.69 -1.55 -14.61
C ALA A 134 -1.27 -0.30 -15.40
N GLY A 135 -2.16 0.24 -16.25
CA GLY A 135 -1.93 1.48 -16.98
C GLY A 135 -1.90 2.74 -16.10
N ILE A 136 -2.39 2.65 -14.85
CA ILE A 136 -2.39 3.77 -13.89
C ILE A 136 -1.10 3.79 -13.07
N GLY A 137 -0.57 2.61 -12.71
CA GLY A 137 0.67 2.50 -11.95
C GLY A 137 1.04 1.05 -11.64
N ALA A 138 2.32 0.79 -11.34
CA ALA A 138 2.85 -0.55 -11.10
C ALA A 138 2.12 -1.31 -9.94
N ASP A 139 1.75 -0.60 -8.87
CA ASP A 139 0.99 -1.17 -7.76
C ASP A 139 -0.51 -1.40 -8.09
N GLY A 140 -0.99 -0.92 -9.25
CA GLY A 140 -2.40 -0.94 -9.62
C GLY A 140 -3.06 -2.32 -9.55
N PRO A 141 -2.53 -3.36 -10.22
CA PRO A 141 -3.12 -4.70 -10.19
C PRO A 141 -3.19 -5.30 -8.78
N MET A 142 -2.11 -5.22 -7.98
CA MET A 142 -2.13 -5.76 -6.62
C MET A 142 -3.13 -5.03 -5.73
N CYS A 143 -3.21 -3.70 -5.84
CA CYS A 143 -4.15 -2.87 -5.08
C CYS A 143 -5.61 -3.09 -5.51
N LEU A 144 -5.87 -3.36 -6.79
CA LEU A 144 -7.19 -3.74 -7.26
C LEU A 144 -7.67 -5.04 -6.59
N HIS A 145 -6.81 -6.06 -6.56
CA HIS A 145 -7.16 -7.34 -5.94
C HIS A 145 -7.22 -7.26 -4.42
N ALA A 146 -6.38 -6.44 -3.79
CA ALA A 146 -6.27 -6.26 -2.33
C ALA A 146 -6.19 -7.61 -1.59
N ARG A 147 -5.32 -8.50 -2.06
CA ARG A 147 -5.07 -9.85 -1.54
C ARG A 147 -3.57 -10.06 -1.39
N ALA A 148 -3.18 -10.82 -0.37
CA ALA A 148 -1.78 -11.19 -0.20
C ALA A 148 -1.22 -11.84 -1.47
N ALA A 149 -0.04 -11.39 -1.90
CA ALA A 149 0.60 -11.86 -3.12
C ALA A 149 2.12 -11.72 -3.04
N TRP A 150 2.79 -12.64 -3.68
CA TRP A 150 4.16 -12.45 -4.13
C TRP A 150 4.13 -11.50 -5.32
N ALA A 151 4.95 -10.47 -5.28
CA ALA A 151 5.10 -9.49 -6.35
C ALA A 151 6.54 -9.56 -6.87
N GLU A 152 6.68 -9.81 -8.16
CA GLU A 152 7.95 -9.98 -8.87
C GLU A 152 7.97 -9.08 -10.11
N GLY A 153 9.08 -9.07 -10.87
CA GLY A 153 9.26 -8.18 -12.01
C GLY A 153 9.36 -6.74 -11.54
N ARG A 154 8.53 -5.85 -12.04
CA ARG A 154 8.39 -4.45 -11.58
C ARG A 154 7.36 -4.29 -10.45
N GLY A 155 6.90 -5.40 -9.86
CA GLY A 155 5.76 -5.48 -8.95
C GLY A 155 4.46 -5.87 -9.64
N ASP A 156 4.53 -6.19 -10.92
CA ASP A 156 3.41 -6.47 -11.82
C ASP A 156 3.16 -7.96 -12.04
N VAL A 157 4.15 -8.81 -11.77
CA VAL A 157 4.00 -10.27 -11.81
C VAL A 157 3.52 -10.75 -10.44
N LEU A 158 2.24 -11.10 -10.35
CA LEU A 158 1.58 -11.44 -9.08
C LEU A 158 1.28 -12.94 -8.98
N THR A 159 1.69 -13.54 -7.87
CA THR A 159 1.26 -14.89 -7.45
C THR A 159 0.55 -14.76 -6.11
N PHE A 160 -0.77 -14.98 -6.09
CA PHE A 160 -1.54 -14.84 -4.86
C PHE A 160 -1.14 -15.88 -3.82
N GLU A 161 -1.04 -15.44 -2.56
CA GLU A 161 -0.67 -16.28 -1.42
C GLU A 161 -1.87 -16.45 -0.48
N SER A 162 -2.50 -17.60 -0.57
CA SER A 162 -3.68 -17.90 0.26
C SER A 162 -3.33 -18.49 1.64
N GLY A 163 -2.06 -18.87 1.83
CA GLY A 163 -1.56 -19.45 3.08
C GLY A 163 -1.19 -18.40 4.13
N LEU A 164 -1.03 -17.12 3.74
CA LEU A 164 -0.63 -16.08 4.68
C LEU A 164 -1.64 -15.96 5.84
N PRO A 165 -1.22 -16.20 7.10
CA PRO A 165 -2.12 -16.05 8.23
C PRO A 165 -2.41 -14.57 8.49
N PRO A 166 -3.50 -14.24 9.20
CA PRO A 166 -3.69 -12.89 9.72
C PRO A 166 -2.51 -12.48 10.60
N LEU A 167 -1.83 -11.38 10.23
CA LEU A 167 -0.68 -10.85 10.95
C LEU A 167 -1.11 -9.64 11.79
N PRO A 168 -1.19 -9.74 13.13
CA PRO A 168 -1.41 -8.59 14.00
C PRO A 168 -0.30 -7.56 13.82
N ALA A 169 -0.64 -6.31 13.48
CA ALA A 169 0.32 -5.31 13.09
C ALA A 169 0.02 -3.92 13.67
N LEU A 170 1.06 -3.11 13.77
CA LEU A 170 1.01 -1.68 14.01
C LEU A 170 1.64 -0.98 12.80
N LEU A 171 0.94 -0.05 12.19
CA LEU A 171 1.46 0.86 11.17
C LEU A 171 1.80 2.19 11.82
N VAL A 172 3.00 2.71 11.54
CA VAL A 172 3.53 3.94 12.13
C VAL A 172 4.12 4.81 11.04
N ASN A 173 3.64 6.05 10.90
CA ASN A 173 4.20 7.02 9.97
C ASN A 173 4.60 8.29 10.71
N PRO A 174 5.88 8.71 10.65
CA PRO A 174 6.37 9.88 11.38
C PRO A 174 5.97 11.22 10.75
N GLY A 175 5.13 11.22 9.71
CA GLY A 175 4.62 12.45 9.09
C GLY A 175 5.61 13.12 8.14
N VAL A 176 6.66 12.43 7.71
CA VAL A 176 7.62 12.96 6.73
C VAL A 176 7.37 12.38 5.33
N PRO A 177 7.57 13.17 4.26
CA PRO A 177 7.43 12.64 2.90
C PRO A 177 8.60 11.71 2.56
N SER A 178 8.32 10.65 1.79
CA SER A 178 9.33 9.78 1.20
C SER A 178 9.08 9.64 -0.30
N ALA A 179 9.81 10.42 -1.08
CA ALA A 179 9.69 10.41 -2.53
C ALA A 179 10.35 9.15 -3.11
N THR A 180 9.54 8.20 -3.59
CA THR A 180 9.97 6.89 -4.11
C THR A 180 11.15 7.01 -5.08
N GLY A 181 11.09 7.91 -6.07
CA GLY A 181 12.17 8.09 -7.03
C GLY A 181 13.48 8.61 -6.41
N ALA A 182 13.42 9.37 -5.30
CA ALA A 182 14.63 9.81 -4.59
C ALA A 182 15.27 8.63 -3.84
N VAL A 183 14.44 7.77 -3.22
CA VAL A 183 14.91 6.59 -2.48
C VAL A 183 15.56 5.59 -3.43
N TYR A 184 14.98 5.33 -4.61
CA TYR A 184 15.60 4.46 -5.62
C TYR A 184 16.93 5.03 -6.14
N ARG A 185 17.01 6.33 -6.43
CA ARG A 185 18.30 6.96 -6.81
C ARG A 185 19.36 6.88 -5.71
N ALA A 186 18.97 6.96 -4.45
CA ALA A 186 19.89 6.77 -3.33
C ALA A 186 20.33 5.30 -3.19
N PHE A 187 19.44 4.34 -3.48
CA PHE A 187 19.76 2.92 -3.56
C PHE A 187 20.76 2.63 -4.71
N ASP A 188 20.63 3.29 -5.86
CA ASP A 188 21.53 3.12 -7.01
C ASP A 188 22.98 3.54 -6.75
N ALA A 189 23.20 4.42 -5.77
CA ALA A 189 24.55 4.83 -5.39
C ALA A 189 25.36 3.69 -4.76
N GLU A 190 24.68 2.78 -4.04
CA GLU A 190 25.27 1.59 -3.41
C GLU A 190 24.30 0.40 -3.53
N PRO A 191 24.08 -0.13 -4.76
CA PRO A 191 23.10 -1.19 -4.96
C PRO A 191 23.54 -2.45 -4.20
N SER A 192 22.67 -2.93 -3.33
CA SER A 192 22.90 -4.13 -2.55
C SER A 192 21.85 -5.18 -2.86
N GLY A 193 22.29 -6.36 -3.24
CA GLY A 193 21.44 -7.53 -3.29
C GLY A 193 20.87 -7.86 -4.67
N ARG A 194 20.08 -8.90 -4.67
CA ARG A 194 19.36 -9.48 -5.80
C ARG A 194 17.87 -9.45 -5.48
N ALA A 195 17.05 -9.30 -6.51
CA ALA A 195 15.60 -9.38 -6.41
C ALA A 195 15.11 -10.84 -6.46
N ASP A 196 15.82 -11.74 -5.81
CA ASP A 196 15.42 -13.14 -5.80
C ASP A 196 14.26 -13.35 -4.84
N ARG A 197 13.21 -14.05 -5.30
CA ARG A 197 12.14 -14.53 -4.43
C ARG A 197 12.71 -15.56 -3.46
N PRO A 198 12.63 -15.36 -2.13
CA PRO A 198 13.08 -16.33 -1.18
C PRO A 198 12.19 -17.58 -1.17
N ALA A 199 12.73 -18.72 -0.77
CA ALA A 199 11.90 -19.88 -0.47
C ALA A 199 10.85 -19.51 0.58
N PRO A 200 9.60 -19.98 0.45
CA PRO A 200 8.54 -19.69 1.40
C PRO A 200 8.89 -20.24 2.80
N PRO A 201 8.20 -19.78 3.86
CA PRO A 201 8.39 -20.35 5.20
C PRO A 201 8.06 -21.85 5.20
N ALA A 202 8.65 -22.60 6.13
CA ALA A 202 8.45 -24.05 6.24
C ALA A 202 6.96 -24.41 6.49
N ASP A 203 6.25 -23.56 7.19
CA ASP A 203 4.79 -23.59 7.34
C ASP A 203 4.23 -22.16 7.44
N TRP A 204 2.92 -22.03 7.26
CA TRP A 204 2.21 -20.76 7.30
C TRP A 204 1.57 -20.48 8.69
N ARG A 205 2.18 -20.93 9.78
CA ARG A 205 1.80 -20.50 11.12
C ARG A 205 2.31 -19.09 11.39
N LEU A 206 1.59 -18.33 12.18
CA LEU A 206 1.94 -16.94 12.49
C LEU A 206 3.40 -16.80 12.96
N SER A 207 3.84 -17.61 13.92
CA SER A 207 5.22 -17.57 14.45
C SER A 207 6.26 -17.88 13.37
N SER A 208 6.03 -18.95 12.58
CA SER A 208 6.94 -19.37 11.50
C SER A 208 7.08 -18.31 10.42
N VAL A 209 5.96 -17.65 10.07
CA VAL A 209 5.96 -16.55 9.09
C VAL A 209 6.73 -15.34 9.63
N ILE A 210 6.51 -14.94 10.89
CA ILE A 210 7.25 -13.81 11.49
C ILE A 210 8.74 -14.10 11.58
N ASP A 211 9.12 -15.31 12.01
CA ASP A 211 10.53 -15.72 12.14
C ASP A 211 11.22 -15.79 10.75
N TRP A 212 10.51 -16.30 9.73
CA TRP A 212 10.98 -16.27 8.36
C TRP A 212 11.12 -14.83 7.82
N LEU A 213 10.15 -13.96 8.09
CA LEU A 213 10.21 -12.53 7.70
C LEU A 213 11.39 -11.83 8.38
N ALA A 214 11.79 -12.21 9.61
CA ALA A 214 12.94 -11.62 10.29
C ALA A 214 14.24 -11.81 9.50
N GLY A 215 14.37 -12.91 8.75
CA GLY A 215 15.48 -13.17 7.85
C GLY A 215 15.42 -12.43 6.49
N GLN A 216 14.34 -11.71 6.21
CA GLN A 216 14.19 -10.92 4.98
C GLN A 216 14.60 -9.47 5.20
N ARG A 217 14.67 -8.68 4.12
CA ARG A 217 15.09 -7.27 4.16
C ARG A 217 14.13 -6.37 3.37
N ASN A 218 14.25 -5.08 3.57
CA ASN A 218 13.76 -4.07 2.65
C ASN A 218 14.98 -3.26 2.18
N ASP A 219 15.40 -3.46 0.94
CA ASP A 219 16.62 -2.84 0.39
C ASP A 219 16.51 -1.32 0.27
N LEU A 220 15.30 -0.77 0.26
CA LEU A 220 15.07 0.67 0.25
C LEU A 220 15.11 1.30 1.64
N GLN A 221 15.18 0.50 2.73
CA GLN A 221 15.09 1.04 4.10
C GLN A 221 16.30 1.92 4.46
N ALA A 222 17.53 1.44 4.23
CA ALA A 222 18.72 2.23 4.54
C ALA A 222 18.82 3.52 3.71
N PRO A 223 18.62 3.50 2.37
CA PRO A 223 18.53 4.72 1.58
C PRO A 223 17.45 5.70 2.06
N ALA A 224 16.26 5.21 2.41
CA ALA A 224 15.17 6.05 2.90
C ALA A 224 15.50 6.70 4.25
N VAL A 225 16.12 5.96 5.18
CA VAL A 225 16.58 6.48 6.48
C VAL A 225 17.66 7.55 6.30
N THR A 226 18.57 7.38 5.34
CA THR A 226 19.59 8.40 5.02
C THR A 226 18.95 9.70 4.52
N LEU A 227 17.92 9.60 3.68
CA LEU A 227 17.22 10.77 3.15
C LEU A 227 16.26 11.41 4.17
N ALA A 228 15.67 10.61 5.05
CA ALA A 228 14.70 11.05 6.05
C ALA A 228 14.96 10.34 7.39
N PRO A 229 15.86 10.89 8.26
CA PRO A 229 16.25 10.28 9.54
C PRO A 229 15.09 9.98 10.50
N ALA A 230 13.96 10.69 10.37
CA ALA A 230 12.76 10.42 11.15
C ALA A 230 12.20 8.99 10.92
N ILE A 231 12.48 8.37 9.76
CA ILE A 231 12.16 6.96 9.52
C ILE A 231 12.99 6.06 10.44
N GLY A 232 14.27 6.39 10.63
CA GLY A 232 15.16 5.67 11.55
C GLY A 232 14.72 5.79 13.01
N GLU A 233 14.25 6.97 13.40
CA GLU A 233 13.63 7.19 14.71
C GLU A 233 12.36 6.33 14.86
N ALA A 234 11.47 6.35 13.88
CA ALA A 234 10.25 5.55 13.89
C ALA A 234 10.56 4.05 13.99
N LEU A 235 11.55 3.54 13.26
CA LEU A 235 12.02 2.15 13.36
C LEU A 235 12.49 1.82 14.78
N SER A 236 13.35 2.67 15.35
CA SER A 236 13.96 2.44 16.67
C SER A 236 12.93 2.47 17.79
N VAL A 237 12.07 3.50 17.80
CA VAL A 237 11.02 3.66 18.83
C VAL A 237 9.99 2.52 18.72
N THR A 238 9.60 2.15 17.51
CA THR A 238 8.65 1.07 17.28
C THR A 238 9.23 -0.29 17.69
N ALA A 239 10.50 -0.54 17.39
CA ALA A 239 11.18 -1.79 17.79
C ALA A 239 11.32 -1.95 19.31
N ALA A 240 11.32 -0.86 20.06
CA ALA A 240 11.40 -0.88 21.52
C ALA A 240 10.04 -1.13 22.23
N LEU A 241 8.93 -1.17 21.50
CA LEU A 241 7.60 -1.42 22.07
C LEU A 241 7.49 -2.86 22.60
N SER A 242 6.75 -3.02 23.69
CA SER A 242 6.54 -4.34 24.30
C SER A 242 5.79 -5.28 23.35
N GLY A 243 6.28 -6.51 23.22
CA GLY A 243 5.66 -7.58 22.43
C GLY A 243 5.90 -7.49 20.91
N VAL A 244 6.75 -6.56 20.44
CA VAL A 244 7.17 -6.50 19.04
C VAL A 244 8.01 -7.71 18.68
N ARG A 245 7.67 -8.34 17.56
CA ARG A 245 8.39 -9.49 16.99
C ARG A 245 9.26 -9.10 15.79
N LEU A 246 8.79 -8.13 15.01
CA LEU A 246 9.45 -7.62 13.81
C LEU A 246 9.11 -6.15 13.61
N THR A 247 10.08 -5.34 13.22
CA THR A 247 9.87 -3.96 12.76
C THR A 247 10.58 -3.77 11.43
N ARG A 248 9.90 -3.15 10.45
CA ARG A 248 10.45 -2.88 9.12
C ARG A 248 9.70 -1.74 8.44
N MET A 249 10.36 -1.06 7.51
CA MET A 249 9.73 -0.07 6.63
C MET A 249 8.94 -0.75 5.51
N SER A 250 7.78 -0.22 5.14
CA SER A 250 6.99 -0.67 3.99
C SER A 250 7.36 0.10 2.73
N GLY A 251 7.63 -0.63 1.64
CA GLY A 251 7.95 -0.03 0.35
C GLY A 251 9.14 0.91 0.43
N SER A 252 9.01 2.11 -0.15
CA SER A 252 10.00 3.19 -0.08
C SER A 252 9.83 4.11 1.15
N GLY A 253 8.93 3.77 2.08
CA GLY A 253 8.66 4.57 3.27
C GLY A 253 7.65 5.73 3.01
N ALA A 254 7.39 6.61 4.00
CA ALA A 254 8.02 6.62 5.33
C ALA A 254 7.33 5.71 6.37
N THR A 255 6.32 4.91 6.01
CA THR A 255 5.61 4.06 6.96
C THR A 255 6.47 2.88 7.38
N VAL A 256 6.56 2.70 8.69
CA VAL A 256 7.13 1.54 9.38
C VAL A 256 5.97 0.65 9.83
N PHE A 257 6.14 -0.65 9.81
CA PHE A 257 5.22 -1.57 10.44
C PHE A 257 5.92 -2.42 11.49
N ALA A 258 5.18 -2.82 12.51
CA ALA A 258 5.60 -3.83 13.47
C ALA A 258 4.60 -4.99 13.50
N LEU A 259 5.10 -6.23 13.69
CA LEU A 259 4.29 -7.43 13.84
C LEU A 259 4.29 -7.90 15.29
N PHE A 260 3.16 -8.49 15.70
CA PHE A 260 2.91 -8.98 17.05
C PHE A 260 2.30 -10.37 17.02
N ASP A 261 2.33 -11.06 18.16
CA ASP A 261 1.66 -12.37 18.29
C ASP A 261 0.12 -12.24 18.41
N THR A 262 -0.38 -11.07 18.86
CA THR A 262 -1.84 -10.84 19.05
C THR A 262 -2.25 -9.43 18.66
N THR A 263 -3.50 -9.28 18.25
CA THR A 263 -4.10 -7.96 17.97
C THR A 263 -4.20 -7.10 19.23
N ALA A 264 -4.38 -7.71 20.40
CA ALA A 264 -4.40 -7.01 21.68
C ALA A 264 -3.03 -6.36 21.99
N ALA A 265 -1.91 -7.08 21.73
CA ALA A 265 -0.57 -6.53 21.90
C ALA A 265 -0.30 -5.38 20.91
N ALA A 266 -0.67 -5.54 19.64
CA ALA A 266 -0.55 -4.47 18.64
C ALA A 266 -1.33 -3.20 19.04
N LYS A 267 -2.55 -3.36 19.56
CA LYS A 267 -3.39 -2.25 20.01
C LYS A 267 -2.77 -1.53 21.22
N ALA A 268 -2.36 -2.28 22.25
CA ALA A 268 -1.73 -1.71 23.45
C ALA A 268 -0.42 -0.96 23.11
N ALA A 269 0.39 -1.51 22.19
CA ALA A 269 1.58 -0.87 21.69
C ALA A 269 1.27 0.44 20.94
N GLY A 270 0.21 0.45 20.12
CA GLY A 270 -0.26 1.63 19.42
C GLY A 270 -0.76 2.73 20.35
N GLU A 271 -1.49 2.38 21.39
CA GLU A 271 -1.95 3.32 22.43
C GLU A 271 -0.76 3.93 23.19
N ALA A 272 0.20 3.10 23.61
CA ALA A 272 1.42 3.56 24.29
C ALA A 272 2.25 4.49 23.39
N LEU A 273 2.42 4.15 22.11
CA LEU A 273 3.18 4.98 21.18
C LEU A 273 2.47 6.29 20.89
N SER A 274 1.15 6.29 20.72
CA SER A 274 0.37 7.51 20.47
C SER A 274 0.44 8.51 21.61
N ALA A 275 0.61 8.04 22.84
CA ALA A 275 0.76 8.89 24.03
C ALA A 275 2.09 9.67 24.03
N VAL A 276 3.16 9.12 23.46
CA VAL A 276 4.50 9.72 23.43
C VAL A 276 4.86 10.34 22.08
N GLN A 277 4.15 9.98 21.01
CA GLN A 277 4.33 10.49 19.65
C GLN A 277 3.00 10.98 19.05
N PRO A 278 2.36 12.04 19.61
CA PRO A 278 1.02 12.48 19.21
C PRO A 278 0.96 13.06 17.78
N GLY A 279 2.10 13.43 17.20
CA GLY A 279 2.20 13.93 15.82
C GLY A 279 2.34 12.84 14.76
N TRP A 280 2.48 11.58 15.16
CA TRP A 280 2.63 10.48 14.23
C TRP A 280 1.26 9.88 13.87
N TRP A 281 1.14 9.37 12.64
CA TRP A 281 0.01 8.54 12.28
C TRP A 281 0.27 7.09 12.70
N ILE A 282 -0.55 6.59 13.62
CA ILE A 282 -0.37 5.28 14.25
C ILE A 282 -1.69 4.51 14.15
N ARG A 283 -1.66 3.29 13.61
CA ARG A 283 -2.85 2.45 13.45
C ARG A 283 -2.53 0.98 13.74
N ALA A 284 -3.17 0.43 14.77
CA ALA A 284 -3.21 -1.02 14.97
C ALA A 284 -4.17 -1.65 13.95
N THR A 285 -3.76 -2.75 13.33
CA THR A 285 -4.48 -3.41 12.25
C THR A 285 -4.14 -4.90 12.18
N THR A 286 -4.74 -5.60 11.24
CA THR A 286 -4.35 -6.96 10.84
C THR A 286 -4.01 -6.92 9.36
N LEU A 287 -2.85 -7.49 8.99
CA LEU A 287 -2.46 -7.68 7.59
C LEU A 287 -2.90 -9.07 7.12
N ARG A 288 -3.43 -9.13 5.89
CA ARG A 288 -3.88 -10.37 5.22
C ARG A 288 -3.45 -10.40 3.77
#